data_953540f6cbfa2002d4eaeaf9fc269a5c
#
_entry.id   953540f6cbfa2002d4eaeaf9fc269a5c
#
_cell.length_a   1.000
_cell.length_b   1.000
_cell.length_c   1.000
_cell.angle_alpha   90.00
_cell.angle_beta   90.00
_cell.angle_gamma   90.00
#
_symmetry.space_group_name_H-M   'P 1'
#
loop_
_entity.id
_entity.type
_entity.pdbx_description
1 polymer ?
#
loop_
_entity_poly.entity_id
_entity_poly.type
_entity_poly.pdbx_seq_one_letter_code
_entity_poly.pdbx_strand_id
1 'polypeptide(L)'
;MRNLRVHARLPIARATSSCYNRAMSSRDSASSDITPDVLLRAYACGIFPMAESVDDPTLFWVEPEIRGLIPLDGFRVGSRLKRTVRSDVFRITVNTAFKAVIDGCAAPTPGRDDTWINRRIRDLYTRLHEIGHCHSVEAWDGEDLAGGLYGVSLGRAFFGESMFHRSRDASKVALVHLVARLIAGGFVLLDTQFVTAHLRSLGAIEVPRRRYRAMLDQAITGNADFSRLPADVGGAEALRIIAGRS
;
A
#
# COMPACT_ATOMS: atom_id res chain seq x y z
N MET A 1 22.42 -7.40 -7.87
CA MET A 1 21.66 -7.60 -6.61
C MET A 1 22.49 -7.07 -5.46
N ARG A 2 22.23 -5.87 -4.99
CA ARG A 2 22.90 -5.33 -3.80
C ARG A 2 22.02 -5.70 -2.61
N ASN A 3 22.61 -6.50 -1.70
CA ASN A 3 22.02 -6.85 -0.42
C ASN A 3 21.63 -5.57 0.33
N LEU A 4 20.32 -5.32 0.48
CA LEU A 4 19.80 -4.44 1.50
C LEU A 4 20.02 -5.13 2.85
N ARG A 5 21.19 -4.92 3.45
CA ARG A 5 21.37 -5.17 4.87
C ARG A 5 20.52 -4.13 5.61
N VAL A 6 19.31 -4.50 5.94
CA VAL A 6 18.49 -3.77 6.91
C VAL A 6 19.07 -4.09 8.29
N HIS A 7 20.15 -3.42 8.65
CA HIS A 7 20.66 -3.43 10.02
C HIS A 7 20.18 -2.17 10.72
N ALA A 8 19.03 -2.27 11.34
CA ALA A 8 18.73 -1.50 12.54
C ALA A 8 17.62 -2.21 13.31
N ARG A 9 17.98 -3.16 14.16
CA ARG A 9 17.19 -3.43 15.36
C ARG A 9 17.20 -2.14 16.18
N LEU A 10 16.25 -1.26 15.95
CA LEU A 10 15.99 -0.19 16.89
C LEU A 10 15.18 -0.81 18.03
N PRO A 11 15.76 -0.93 19.23
CA PRO A 11 14.93 -1.17 20.39
C PRO A 11 13.90 -0.05 20.47
N ILE A 12 12.68 -0.38 20.84
CA ILE A 12 11.51 0.49 21.02
C ILE A 12 11.84 1.83 21.73
N ALA A 13 13.01 1.96 22.37
CA ALA A 13 13.46 3.08 23.18
C ALA A 13 14.06 4.27 22.43
N ARG A 14 14.15 4.32 21.11
CA ARG A 14 14.79 5.44 20.37
C ARG A 14 13.98 6.12 19.29
N ALA A 15 12.68 5.88 19.17
CA ALA A 15 11.80 6.74 18.40
C ALA A 15 11.39 7.93 19.30
N THR A 16 12.29 8.87 19.50
CA THR A 16 12.01 10.12 20.19
C THR A 16 11.27 11.07 19.26
N SER A 17 10.00 10.79 19.01
CA SER A 17 9.09 11.79 18.45
C SER A 17 7.85 11.85 19.30
N SER A 18 7.33 13.05 19.53
CA SER A 18 6.06 13.33 20.20
C SER A 18 4.91 12.45 19.69
N CYS A 19 4.96 12.01 18.44
CA CYS A 19 4.00 11.11 17.82
C CYS A 19 4.06 9.68 18.37
N TYR A 20 5.28 9.14 18.60
CA TYR A 20 5.44 7.80 19.17
C TYR A 20 4.87 7.73 20.58
N ASN A 21 5.17 8.73 21.44
CA ASN A 21 4.65 8.80 22.79
C ASN A 21 3.12 8.98 22.82
N ARG A 22 2.53 9.67 21.82
CA ARG A 22 1.07 9.82 21.72
C ARG A 22 0.40 8.52 21.25
N ALA A 23 1.05 7.72 20.39
CA ALA A 23 0.56 6.41 19.95
C ALA A 23 0.63 5.34 21.07
N MET A 24 1.59 5.47 22.02
CA MET A 24 1.89 4.47 23.06
C MET A 24 1.47 4.90 24.48
N SER A 25 0.67 5.96 24.67
CA SER A 25 0.32 6.48 25.99
C SER A 25 -0.83 5.75 26.71
N SER A 26 -1.16 4.52 26.37
CA SER A 26 -1.95 3.65 27.23
C SER A 26 -1.02 2.72 28.02
N ARG A 27 -1.01 2.92 29.35
CA ARG A 27 -0.35 2.03 30.29
C ARG A 27 -1.00 0.66 30.22
N ASP A 28 -0.34 -0.30 29.53
CA ASP A 28 -0.50 -1.72 29.84
C ASP A 28 0.80 -2.43 29.46
N SER A 29 1.57 -2.72 30.47
CA SER A 29 2.72 -3.58 30.45
C SER A 29 2.24 -5.03 30.52
N ALA A 30 2.11 -5.70 29.41
CA ALA A 30 2.23 -7.14 29.17
C ALA A 30 1.67 -7.41 27.77
N SER A 31 2.50 -7.84 26.81
CA SER A 31 2.06 -8.32 25.48
C SER A 31 0.98 -7.42 24.84
N SER A 32 1.28 -6.14 24.61
CA SER A 32 0.29 -5.25 23.97
C SER A 32 0.07 -5.72 22.54
N ASP A 33 -1.04 -6.40 22.31
CA ASP A 33 -1.48 -6.74 20.96
C ASP A 33 -1.59 -5.44 20.15
N ILE A 34 -0.91 -5.40 19.00
CA ILE A 34 -1.07 -4.30 18.07
C ILE A 34 -2.51 -4.31 17.58
N THR A 35 -3.27 -3.29 17.94
CA THR A 35 -4.65 -3.12 17.51
C THR A 35 -4.72 -2.32 16.20
N PRO A 36 -5.83 -2.35 15.45
CA PRO A 36 -6.06 -1.47 14.31
C PRO A 36 -5.81 0.00 14.62
N ASP A 37 -6.22 0.50 15.80
CA ASP A 37 -5.99 1.90 16.21
C ASP A 37 -4.50 2.22 16.39
N VAL A 38 -3.73 1.32 17.00
CA VAL A 38 -2.28 1.47 17.14
C VAL A 38 -1.63 1.53 15.76
N LEU A 39 -2.08 0.67 14.84
CA LEU A 39 -1.55 0.63 13.48
C LEU A 39 -1.87 1.92 12.71
N LEU A 40 -3.10 2.43 12.78
CA LEU A 40 -3.48 3.71 12.15
C LEU A 40 -2.70 4.90 12.73
N ARG A 41 -2.46 4.93 14.05
CA ARG A 41 -1.60 5.95 14.68
C ARG A 41 -0.16 5.86 14.20
N ALA A 42 0.37 4.66 14.01
CA ALA A 42 1.70 4.47 13.44
C ALA A 42 1.78 5.01 12.01
N TYR A 43 0.79 4.72 11.15
CA TYR A 43 0.69 5.30 9.81
C TYR A 43 0.60 6.83 9.84
N ALA A 44 -0.17 7.41 10.76
CA ALA A 44 -0.24 8.85 10.94
C ALA A 44 1.12 9.47 11.30
N CYS A 45 2.02 8.69 11.92
CA CYS A 45 3.40 9.10 12.21
C CYS A 45 4.39 8.71 11.10
N GLY A 46 3.94 8.17 9.96
CA GLY A 46 4.81 7.74 8.88
C GLY A 46 5.56 6.43 9.15
N ILE A 47 5.12 5.64 10.13
CA ILE A 47 5.73 4.39 10.60
C ILE A 47 4.85 3.23 10.17
N PHE A 48 5.43 2.10 9.79
CA PHE A 48 4.70 0.89 9.41
C PHE A 48 5.36 -0.37 9.96
N PRO A 49 4.60 -1.47 10.17
CA PRO A 49 5.14 -2.72 10.71
C PRO A 49 5.71 -3.61 9.61
N MET A 50 6.73 -4.38 9.96
CA MET A 50 7.25 -5.50 9.17
C MET A 50 7.60 -6.68 10.08
N ALA A 51 7.60 -7.89 9.54
CA ALA A 51 8.23 -9.06 10.14
C ALA A 51 9.54 -9.39 9.43
N GLU A 52 10.46 -10.10 10.09
CA GLU A 52 11.70 -10.55 9.45
C GLU A 52 11.44 -11.70 8.46
N SER A 53 10.44 -12.56 8.76
CA SER A 53 10.04 -13.69 7.92
C SER A 53 8.57 -14.05 8.14
N VAL A 54 8.06 -14.98 7.33
CA VAL A 54 6.68 -15.49 7.46
C VAL A 54 6.43 -16.19 8.80
N ASP A 55 7.46 -16.84 9.36
CA ASP A 55 7.38 -17.61 10.59
C ASP A 55 7.71 -16.81 11.85
N ASP A 56 8.28 -15.60 11.71
CA ASP A 56 8.59 -14.75 12.86
C ASP A 56 7.33 -14.05 13.36
N PRO A 57 6.83 -14.34 14.58
CA PRO A 57 5.68 -13.67 15.14
C PRO A 57 5.96 -12.24 15.57
N THR A 58 7.23 -11.81 15.59
CA THR A 58 7.63 -10.50 16.05
C THR A 58 7.42 -9.46 14.96
N LEU A 59 6.90 -8.31 15.31
CA LEU A 59 6.82 -7.15 14.41
C LEU A 59 7.78 -6.06 14.87
N PHE A 60 8.44 -5.45 13.91
CA PHE A 60 9.25 -4.27 14.13
C PHE A 60 8.71 -3.09 13.33
N TRP A 61 8.92 -1.89 13.86
CA TRP A 61 8.44 -0.66 13.25
C TRP A 61 9.52 -0.04 12.38
N VAL A 62 9.15 0.34 11.17
CA VAL A 62 10.06 0.91 10.17
C VAL A 62 9.71 2.36 9.90
N GLU A 63 10.72 3.22 9.95
CA GLU A 63 10.67 4.62 9.54
C GLU A 63 11.85 4.92 8.61
N PRO A 64 11.68 4.83 7.29
CA PRO A 64 12.78 5.05 6.34
C PRO A 64 13.25 6.50 6.32
N GLU A 65 14.57 6.72 6.16
CA GLU A 65 15.15 8.05 5.90
C GLU A 65 14.71 8.62 4.53
N ILE A 66 14.53 7.73 3.56
CA ILE A 66 14.08 8.04 2.20
C ILE A 66 12.79 7.28 1.96
N ARG A 67 11.72 7.99 1.63
CA ARG A 67 10.39 7.43 1.39
C ARG A 67 10.04 7.41 -0.08
N GLY A 68 9.50 6.29 -0.54
CA GLY A 68 8.97 6.11 -1.88
C GLY A 68 7.53 6.61 -2.01
N LEU A 69 7.25 7.39 -3.02
CA LEU A 69 5.92 7.92 -3.34
C LEU A 69 5.62 7.75 -4.82
N ILE A 70 4.36 7.57 -5.17
CA ILE A 70 3.87 7.80 -6.53
C ILE A 70 3.07 9.10 -6.55
N PRO A 71 3.60 10.18 -7.17
CA PRO A 71 2.81 11.39 -7.41
C PRO A 71 1.60 11.05 -8.29
N LEU A 72 0.39 11.37 -7.82
CA LEU A 72 -0.84 11.04 -8.55
C LEU A 72 -0.97 11.84 -9.86
N ASP A 73 -0.39 13.03 -9.92
CA ASP A 73 -0.26 13.89 -11.11
C ASP A 73 0.95 13.54 -11.99
N GLY A 74 1.88 12.74 -11.48
CA GLY A 74 3.07 12.29 -12.18
C GLY A 74 3.06 10.79 -12.51
N PHE A 75 1.93 10.10 -12.34
CA PHE A 75 1.83 8.67 -12.61
C PHE A 75 1.95 8.36 -14.11
N ARG A 76 2.85 7.45 -14.46
CA ARG A 76 3.20 7.15 -15.85
C ARG A 76 2.71 5.78 -16.26
N VAL A 77 1.90 5.73 -17.31
CA VAL A 77 1.45 4.48 -17.92
C VAL A 77 2.05 4.36 -19.31
N GLY A 78 2.98 3.41 -19.50
CA GLY A 78 3.63 3.19 -20.81
C GLY A 78 2.65 2.68 -21.87
N SER A 79 2.96 2.89 -23.15
CA SER A 79 2.04 2.58 -24.28
C SER A 79 1.54 1.14 -24.31
N ARG A 80 2.41 0.16 -23.96
CA ARG A 80 2.01 -1.24 -23.88
C ARG A 80 0.99 -1.47 -22.74
N LEU A 81 1.25 -0.94 -21.55
CA LEU A 81 0.34 -1.07 -20.43
C LEU A 81 -0.98 -0.36 -20.70
N LYS A 82 -0.96 0.83 -21.34
CA LYS A 82 -2.20 1.53 -21.78
C LYS A 82 -3.05 0.64 -22.69
N ARG A 83 -2.44 -0.12 -23.58
CA ARG A 83 -3.17 -1.05 -24.45
C ARG A 83 -3.81 -2.19 -23.66
N THR A 84 -3.06 -2.81 -22.74
CA THR A 84 -3.56 -3.87 -21.87
C THR A 84 -4.70 -3.38 -20.98
N VAL A 85 -4.60 -2.16 -20.43
CA VAL A 85 -5.67 -1.56 -19.61
C VAL A 85 -6.92 -1.31 -20.46
N ARG A 86 -6.78 -0.72 -21.67
CA ARG A 86 -7.93 -0.42 -22.56
C ARG A 86 -8.64 -1.66 -23.12
N SER A 87 -7.96 -2.79 -23.18
CA SER A 87 -8.57 -4.03 -23.69
C SER A 87 -9.46 -4.73 -22.67
N ASP A 88 -9.47 -4.25 -21.42
CA ASP A 88 -10.22 -4.83 -20.31
C ASP A 88 -10.05 -6.37 -20.20
N VAL A 89 -8.82 -6.84 -20.52
CA VAL A 89 -8.49 -8.29 -20.48
C VAL A 89 -8.63 -8.86 -19.06
N PHE A 90 -8.50 -8.02 -18.06
CA PHE A 90 -8.78 -8.37 -16.66
C PHE A 90 -10.04 -7.68 -16.20
N ARG A 91 -10.98 -8.44 -15.63
CA ARG A 91 -12.09 -7.89 -14.86
C ARG A 91 -11.57 -7.35 -13.55
N ILE A 92 -11.88 -6.10 -13.24
CA ILE A 92 -11.44 -5.45 -12.00
C ILE A 92 -12.56 -5.45 -10.98
N THR A 93 -12.23 -5.79 -9.75
CA THR A 93 -13.09 -5.64 -8.57
C THR A 93 -12.36 -4.90 -7.47
N VAL A 94 -13.09 -4.48 -6.45
CA VAL A 94 -12.56 -3.71 -5.33
C VAL A 94 -13.19 -4.23 -4.04
N ASN A 95 -12.35 -4.58 -3.07
CA ASN A 95 -12.78 -5.07 -1.75
C ASN A 95 -13.62 -6.36 -1.78
N THR A 96 -13.57 -7.13 -2.87
CA THR A 96 -14.38 -8.35 -3.01
C THR A 96 -13.63 -9.62 -2.60
N ALA A 97 -12.29 -9.58 -2.61
CA ALA A 97 -11.45 -10.74 -2.33
C ALA A 97 -10.19 -10.34 -1.53
N PHE A 98 -10.34 -9.46 -0.54
CA PHE A 98 -9.21 -8.91 0.25
C PHE A 98 -8.30 -10.01 0.79
N LYS A 99 -8.89 -11.06 1.41
CA LYS A 99 -8.11 -12.16 1.96
C LYS A 99 -7.30 -12.89 0.89
N ALA A 100 -7.88 -13.15 -0.29
CA ALA A 100 -7.16 -13.79 -1.39
C ALA A 100 -6.04 -12.91 -1.94
N VAL A 101 -6.21 -11.58 -1.90
CA VAL A 101 -5.17 -10.62 -2.30
C VAL A 101 -4.00 -10.63 -1.33
N ILE A 102 -4.23 -10.52 -0.02
CA ILE A 102 -3.16 -10.52 0.97
C ILE A 102 -2.42 -11.86 1.01
N ASP A 103 -3.14 -12.97 0.85
CA ASP A 103 -2.55 -14.31 0.74
C ASP A 103 -1.70 -14.43 -0.54
N GLY A 104 -2.16 -13.87 -1.68
CA GLY A 104 -1.39 -13.79 -2.91
C GLY A 104 -0.11 -12.95 -2.78
N CYS A 105 -0.18 -11.86 -2.03
CA CYS A 105 0.98 -11.01 -1.72
C CYS A 105 2.00 -11.72 -0.81
N ALA A 106 1.52 -12.56 0.11
CA ALA A 106 2.34 -13.32 1.05
C ALA A 106 2.94 -14.59 0.41
N ALA A 107 2.40 -15.07 -0.71
CA ALA A 107 2.86 -16.29 -1.35
C ALA A 107 4.33 -16.19 -1.82
N PRO A 108 5.13 -17.27 -1.71
CA PRO A 108 6.45 -17.34 -2.31
C PRO A 108 6.38 -17.14 -3.82
N THR A 109 7.42 -16.53 -4.39
CA THR A 109 7.55 -16.35 -5.84
C THR A 109 8.99 -16.66 -6.27
N PRO A 110 9.24 -17.02 -7.52
CA PRO A 110 10.61 -17.24 -8.00
C PRO A 110 11.53 -16.08 -7.63
N GLY A 111 12.58 -16.36 -6.84
CA GLY A 111 13.53 -15.37 -6.35
C GLY A 111 13.11 -14.61 -5.09
N ARG A 112 11.97 -14.95 -4.49
CA ARG A 112 11.51 -14.50 -3.18
C ARG A 112 10.87 -15.67 -2.43
N ASP A 113 11.67 -16.41 -1.68
CA ASP A 113 11.24 -17.60 -0.95
C ASP A 113 10.58 -17.26 0.39
N ASP A 114 10.77 -16.03 0.89
CA ASP A 114 10.23 -15.55 2.15
C ASP A 114 9.49 -14.21 2.01
N THR A 115 8.68 -13.86 3.00
CA THR A 115 7.88 -12.64 3.02
C THR A 115 7.81 -12.04 4.42
N TRP A 116 7.71 -10.71 4.47
CA TRP A 116 7.44 -9.96 5.70
C TRP A 116 5.96 -10.02 6.13
N ILE A 117 5.06 -10.59 5.27
CA ILE A 117 3.62 -10.70 5.54
C ILE A 117 3.36 -12.00 6.30
N ASN A 118 3.64 -12.01 7.60
CA ASN A 118 3.36 -13.13 8.49
C ASN A 118 1.86 -13.21 8.85
N ARG A 119 1.47 -14.21 9.64
CA ARG A 119 0.09 -14.40 10.08
C ARG A 119 -0.45 -13.17 10.82
N ARG A 120 0.35 -12.59 11.74
CA ARG A 120 -0.06 -11.44 12.54
C ARG A 120 -0.34 -10.20 11.67
N ILE A 121 0.48 -9.96 10.66
CA ILE A 121 0.25 -8.91 9.68
C ILE A 121 -1.05 -9.15 8.91
N ARG A 122 -1.27 -10.37 8.41
CA ARG A 122 -2.52 -10.72 7.70
C ARG A 122 -3.75 -10.47 8.57
N ASP A 123 -3.72 -10.89 9.83
CA ASP A 123 -4.83 -10.68 10.76
C ASP A 123 -5.09 -9.19 11.03
N LEU A 124 -4.04 -8.40 11.24
CA LEU A 124 -4.15 -6.95 11.47
C LEU A 124 -4.75 -6.21 10.28
N TYR A 125 -4.26 -6.47 9.06
CA TYR A 125 -4.77 -5.80 7.86
C TYR A 125 -6.17 -6.29 7.47
N THR A 126 -6.52 -7.54 7.77
CA THR A 126 -7.89 -8.04 7.62
C THR A 126 -8.84 -7.27 8.53
N ARG A 127 -8.47 -7.05 9.80
CA ARG A 127 -9.27 -6.22 10.72
C ARG A 127 -9.39 -4.77 10.26
N LEU A 128 -8.31 -4.18 9.71
CA LEU A 128 -8.37 -2.85 9.11
C LEU A 128 -9.32 -2.80 7.90
N HIS A 129 -9.36 -3.88 7.11
CA HIS A 129 -10.30 -4.00 6.00
C HIS A 129 -11.74 -4.06 6.48
N GLU A 130 -12.04 -4.86 7.50
CA GLU A 130 -13.38 -4.99 8.10
C GLU A 130 -13.93 -3.67 8.65
N ILE A 131 -13.05 -2.79 9.16
CA ILE A 131 -13.44 -1.45 9.65
C ILE A 131 -13.29 -0.34 8.60
N GLY A 132 -13.03 -0.69 7.32
CA GLY A 132 -13.04 0.24 6.19
C GLY A 132 -11.77 1.07 6.01
N HIS A 133 -10.65 0.73 6.66
CA HIS A 133 -9.37 1.43 6.54
C HIS A 133 -8.35 0.73 5.65
N CYS A 134 -8.62 -0.49 5.20
CA CYS A 134 -7.74 -1.19 4.27
C CYS A 134 -8.52 -1.70 3.08
N HIS A 135 -7.97 -1.51 1.89
CA HIS A 135 -8.67 -1.78 0.63
C HIS A 135 -7.82 -2.63 -0.30
N SER A 136 -8.50 -3.42 -1.13
CA SER A 136 -7.88 -4.19 -2.20
C SER A 136 -8.44 -3.82 -3.56
N VAL A 137 -7.60 -4.01 -4.59
CA VAL A 137 -8.01 -3.97 -6.00
C VAL A 137 -7.58 -5.29 -6.61
N GLU A 138 -8.54 -6.02 -7.16
CA GLU A 138 -8.36 -7.34 -7.73
C GLU A 138 -8.40 -7.29 -9.26
N ALA A 139 -7.53 -8.05 -9.92
CA ALA A 139 -7.53 -8.27 -11.37
C ALA A 139 -7.78 -9.75 -11.65
N TRP A 140 -8.88 -10.05 -12.33
CA TRP A 140 -9.35 -11.40 -12.61
C TRP A 140 -9.19 -11.75 -14.09
N ASP A 141 -8.71 -12.95 -14.36
CA ASP A 141 -8.70 -13.58 -15.67
C ASP A 141 -9.75 -14.71 -15.67
N GLY A 142 -10.93 -14.45 -16.22
CA GLY A 142 -12.09 -15.29 -15.98
C GLY A 142 -12.45 -15.33 -14.49
N GLU A 143 -12.42 -16.53 -13.90
CA GLU A 143 -12.67 -16.76 -12.47
C GLU A 143 -11.38 -16.78 -11.63
N ASP A 144 -10.21 -16.75 -12.26
CA ASP A 144 -8.94 -16.81 -11.58
C ASP A 144 -8.46 -15.43 -11.15
N LEU A 145 -8.04 -15.29 -9.88
CA LEU A 145 -7.41 -14.08 -9.38
C LEU A 145 -5.98 -13.98 -9.95
N ALA A 146 -5.87 -13.25 -11.07
CA ALA A 146 -4.64 -13.11 -11.85
C ALA A 146 -3.62 -12.17 -11.22
N GLY A 147 -4.07 -11.27 -10.34
CA GLY A 147 -3.24 -10.34 -9.59
C GLY A 147 -4.06 -9.39 -8.75
N GLY A 148 -3.37 -8.57 -7.97
CA GLY A 148 -4.02 -7.58 -7.12
C GLY A 148 -3.03 -6.84 -6.25
N LEU A 149 -3.55 -5.92 -5.48
CA LEU A 149 -2.81 -5.13 -4.50
C LEU A 149 -3.72 -4.79 -3.32
N TYR A 150 -3.11 -4.42 -2.20
CA TYR A 150 -3.85 -3.86 -1.06
C TYR A 150 -3.08 -2.70 -0.44
N GLY A 151 -3.79 -1.90 0.36
CA GLY A 151 -3.21 -0.78 1.08
C GLY A 151 -4.17 -0.14 2.06
N VAL A 152 -3.64 0.76 2.88
CA VAL A 152 -4.35 1.44 3.97
C VAL A 152 -4.73 2.84 3.54
N SER A 153 -5.95 3.27 3.86
CA SER A 153 -6.44 4.65 3.69
C SER A 153 -6.51 5.36 5.04
N LEU A 154 -5.96 6.58 5.09
CA LEU A 154 -6.03 7.45 6.27
C LEU A 154 -6.12 8.92 5.82
N GLY A 155 -7.25 9.57 6.08
CA GLY A 155 -7.51 10.89 5.55
C GLY A 155 -7.45 10.90 4.01
N ARG A 156 -6.58 11.73 3.43
CA ARG A 156 -6.31 11.79 1.98
C ARG A 156 -5.01 11.09 1.58
N ALA A 157 -4.43 10.27 2.47
CA ALA A 157 -3.27 9.43 2.20
C ALA A 157 -3.71 7.99 1.94
N PHE A 158 -3.05 7.33 0.99
CA PHE A 158 -3.14 5.91 0.74
C PHE A 158 -1.74 5.29 0.81
N PHE A 159 -1.59 4.26 1.62
CA PHE A 159 -0.34 3.52 1.81
C PHE A 159 -0.46 2.19 1.06
N GLY A 160 0.19 2.09 -0.10
CA GLY A 160 0.25 0.85 -0.87
C GLY A 160 1.19 -0.13 -0.19
N GLU A 161 0.67 -1.26 0.28
CA GLU A 161 1.42 -2.23 1.07
C GLU A 161 2.13 -3.26 0.21
N SER A 162 1.36 -3.99 -0.58
CA SER A 162 1.93 -5.04 -1.41
C SER A 162 1.07 -5.30 -2.65
N MET A 163 1.69 -5.92 -3.64
CA MET A 163 1.03 -6.34 -4.86
C MET A 163 1.61 -7.66 -5.36
N PHE A 164 0.78 -8.45 -6.04
CA PHE A 164 1.19 -9.70 -6.67
C PHE A 164 0.59 -9.86 -8.06
N HIS A 165 1.16 -10.73 -8.86
CA HIS A 165 0.59 -11.15 -10.14
C HIS A 165 0.93 -12.61 -10.43
N ARG A 166 -0.03 -13.31 -11.03
CA ARG A 166 0.11 -14.63 -11.62
C ARG A 166 0.13 -14.53 -13.15
N SER A 167 -0.69 -13.61 -13.69
CA SER A 167 -0.69 -13.27 -15.12
C SER A 167 0.06 -11.96 -15.37
N ARG A 168 0.74 -11.89 -16.52
CA ARG A 168 1.55 -10.73 -16.92
C ARG A 168 0.73 -9.43 -16.86
N ASP A 169 1.30 -8.41 -16.25
CA ASP A 169 0.76 -7.06 -16.10
C ASP A 169 -0.49 -6.94 -15.17
N ALA A 170 -1.06 -8.04 -14.63
CA ALA A 170 -2.26 -7.99 -13.81
C ALA A 170 -2.12 -7.02 -12.60
N SER A 171 -1.03 -7.08 -11.84
CA SER A 171 -0.79 -6.13 -10.73
C SER A 171 -0.62 -4.69 -11.18
N LYS A 172 -0.07 -4.46 -12.40
CA LYS A 172 0.05 -3.10 -12.96
C LYS A 172 -1.31 -2.55 -13.39
N VAL A 173 -2.18 -3.40 -13.95
CA VAL A 173 -3.55 -3.02 -14.29
C VAL A 173 -4.30 -2.67 -13.00
N ALA A 174 -4.20 -3.50 -11.95
CA ALA A 174 -4.75 -3.18 -10.62
C ALA A 174 -4.24 -1.84 -10.08
N LEU A 175 -2.93 -1.54 -10.23
CA LEU A 175 -2.36 -0.25 -9.81
C LEU A 175 -2.88 0.93 -10.63
N VAL A 176 -3.10 0.78 -11.93
CA VAL A 176 -3.74 1.83 -12.76
C VAL A 176 -5.14 2.13 -12.25
N HIS A 177 -5.95 1.12 -11.96
CA HIS A 177 -7.29 1.31 -11.39
C HIS A 177 -7.24 1.88 -9.96
N LEU A 178 -6.27 1.48 -9.13
CA LEU A 178 -6.06 2.12 -7.84
C LEU A 178 -5.80 3.63 -8.01
N VAL A 179 -4.85 4.02 -8.87
CA VAL A 179 -4.50 5.44 -9.06
C VAL A 179 -5.71 6.23 -9.57
N ALA A 180 -6.46 5.72 -10.53
CA ALA A 180 -7.70 6.36 -11.00
C ALA A 180 -8.71 6.55 -9.85
N ARG A 181 -8.88 5.53 -9.01
CA ARG A 181 -9.74 5.56 -7.82
C ARG A 181 -9.30 6.59 -6.81
N LEU A 182 -8.00 6.65 -6.52
CA LEU A 182 -7.45 7.63 -5.59
C LEU A 182 -7.65 9.07 -6.09
N ILE A 183 -7.44 9.31 -7.39
CA ILE A 183 -7.69 10.61 -8.02
C ILE A 183 -9.17 11.00 -7.88
N ALA A 184 -10.08 10.12 -8.29
CA ALA A 184 -11.52 10.38 -8.23
C ALA A 184 -12.00 10.58 -6.79
N GLY A 185 -11.43 9.84 -5.83
CA GLY A 185 -11.75 9.89 -4.41
C GLY A 185 -11.17 11.10 -3.66
N GLY A 186 -10.31 11.90 -4.31
CA GLY A 186 -9.74 13.10 -3.70
C GLY A 186 -8.52 12.84 -2.81
N PHE A 187 -7.86 11.68 -2.95
CA PHE A 187 -6.58 11.42 -2.33
C PHE A 187 -5.48 12.33 -2.92
N VAL A 188 -4.44 12.60 -2.12
CA VAL A 188 -3.33 13.48 -2.50
C VAL A 188 -1.95 12.85 -2.30
N LEU A 189 -1.89 11.74 -1.57
CA LEU A 189 -0.63 11.06 -1.26
C LEU A 189 -0.80 9.56 -1.51
N LEU A 190 0.04 8.99 -2.40
CA LEU A 190 0.20 7.55 -2.57
C LEU A 190 1.62 7.17 -2.14
N ASP A 191 1.70 6.57 -0.97
CA ASP A 191 2.92 6.09 -0.35
C ASP A 191 3.20 4.65 -0.79
N THR A 192 4.44 4.35 -1.17
CA THR A 192 4.90 3.01 -1.56
C THR A 192 6.08 2.53 -0.70
N GLN A 193 6.35 3.21 0.41
CA GLN A 193 7.44 2.99 1.37
C GLN A 193 8.82 3.04 0.70
N PHE A 194 9.08 2.17 -0.26
CA PHE A 194 10.34 2.06 -1.01
C PHE A 194 10.11 2.14 -2.51
N VAL A 195 11.10 2.62 -3.26
CA VAL A 195 11.02 2.67 -4.73
C VAL A 195 11.81 1.53 -5.34
N THR A 196 11.10 0.60 -5.97
CA THR A 196 11.68 -0.43 -6.81
C THR A 196 11.90 0.08 -8.25
N ALA A 197 12.72 -0.60 -9.05
CA ALA A 197 12.89 -0.28 -10.47
C ALA A 197 11.54 -0.31 -11.22
N HIS A 198 10.66 -1.24 -10.84
CA HIS A 198 9.30 -1.34 -11.38
C HIS A 198 8.46 -0.09 -11.08
N LEU A 199 8.38 0.34 -9.80
CA LEU A 199 7.63 1.52 -9.41
C LEU A 199 8.21 2.81 -9.99
N ARG A 200 9.54 2.89 -10.13
CA ARG A 200 10.23 4.00 -10.79
C ARG A 200 9.80 4.15 -12.25
N SER A 201 9.58 3.04 -12.97
CA SER A 201 9.07 3.08 -14.35
C SER A 201 7.63 3.61 -14.45
N LEU A 202 6.87 3.59 -13.36
CA LEU A 202 5.52 4.12 -13.25
C LEU A 202 5.47 5.55 -12.67
N GLY A 203 6.62 6.18 -12.48
CA GLY A 203 6.72 7.57 -12.00
C GLY A 203 6.98 7.72 -10.50
N ALA A 204 7.27 6.62 -9.78
CA ALA A 204 7.62 6.72 -8.36
C ALA A 204 8.91 7.54 -8.16
N ILE A 205 8.90 8.34 -7.10
CA ILE A 205 9.99 9.20 -6.66
C ILE A 205 10.41 8.88 -5.23
N GLU A 206 11.60 9.28 -4.88
CA GLU A 206 12.13 9.21 -3.52
C GLU A 206 12.16 10.61 -2.90
N VAL A 207 11.68 10.73 -1.68
CA VAL A 207 11.70 11.98 -0.93
C VAL A 207 12.33 11.78 0.45
N PRO A 208 13.07 12.77 0.98
CA PRO A 208 13.58 12.72 2.34
C PRO A 208 12.43 12.64 3.36
N ARG A 209 12.64 11.91 4.48
CA ARG A 209 11.65 11.74 5.56
C ARG A 209 11.01 13.05 6.02
N ARG A 210 11.79 14.12 6.17
CA ARG A 210 11.26 15.43 6.58
C ARG A 210 10.20 15.96 5.60
N ARG A 211 10.45 15.84 4.29
CA ARG A 211 9.49 16.26 3.25
C ARG A 211 8.27 15.36 3.24
N TYR A 212 8.48 14.05 3.33
CA TYR A 212 7.41 13.09 3.42
C TYR A 212 6.46 13.37 4.59
N ARG A 213 7.00 13.62 5.80
CA ARG A 213 6.18 13.94 6.98
C ARG A 213 5.32 15.18 6.78
N ALA A 214 5.86 16.26 6.22
CA ALA A 214 5.08 17.46 5.92
C ALA A 214 3.93 17.18 4.93
N MET A 215 4.16 16.32 3.92
CA MET A 215 3.13 15.91 2.97
C MET A 215 2.07 15.02 3.67
N LEU A 216 2.49 14.10 4.52
CA LEU A 216 1.61 13.22 5.28
C LEU A 216 0.73 14.00 6.25
N ASP A 217 1.30 14.92 7.03
CA ASP A 217 0.57 15.77 7.97
C ASP A 217 -0.55 16.55 7.28
N GLN A 218 -0.31 17.06 6.06
CA GLN A 218 -1.34 17.73 5.25
C GLN A 218 -2.40 16.75 4.72
N ALA A 219 -1.98 15.55 4.31
CA ALA A 219 -2.88 14.57 3.72
C ALA A 219 -3.87 13.99 4.76
N ILE A 220 -3.41 13.68 5.98
CA ILE A 220 -4.25 13.03 7.00
C ILE A 220 -5.29 13.95 7.64
N THR A 221 -5.16 15.28 7.49
CA THR A 221 -6.15 16.24 8.04
C THR A 221 -7.41 16.38 7.18
N GLY A 222 -7.39 15.90 5.94
CA GLY A 222 -8.54 15.96 5.03
C GLY A 222 -9.28 14.64 4.93
N ASN A 223 -10.37 14.63 4.18
CA ASN A 223 -11.16 13.43 3.90
C ASN A 223 -11.07 13.07 2.42
N ALA A 224 -10.98 11.78 2.13
CA ALA A 224 -11.09 11.19 0.80
C ALA A 224 -12.04 10.00 0.86
N ASP A 225 -12.65 9.67 -0.26
CA ASP A 225 -13.60 8.57 -0.37
C ASP A 225 -13.09 7.54 -1.39
N PHE A 226 -12.64 6.40 -0.89
CA PHE A 226 -12.15 5.29 -1.73
C PHE A 226 -13.27 4.67 -2.58
N SER A 227 -14.53 4.78 -2.16
CA SER A 227 -15.69 4.21 -2.83
C SER A 227 -16.28 5.11 -3.91
N ARG A 228 -15.80 6.35 -4.04
CA ARG A 228 -16.35 7.36 -4.96
C ARG A 228 -16.37 6.92 -6.43
N LEU A 229 -15.34 6.19 -6.86
CA LEU A 229 -15.30 5.61 -8.21
C LEU A 229 -16.04 4.27 -8.19
N PRO A 230 -17.02 4.00 -9.07
CA PRO A 230 -17.68 2.71 -9.17
C PRO A 230 -16.69 1.56 -9.36
N ALA A 231 -17.05 0.35 -8.90
CA ALA A 231 -16.16 -0.81 -8.97
C ALA A 231 -15.97 -1.33 -10.40
N ASP A 232 -16.96 -1.13 -11.26
CA ASP A 232 -17.06 -1.61 -12.65
C ASP A 232 -16.50 -0.65 -13.70
N VAL A 233 -15.71 0.35 -13.27
CA VAL A 233 -15.08 1.30 -14.20
C VAL A 233 -14.09 0.55 -15.11
N GLY A 234 -14.31 0.67 -16.44
CA GLY A 234 -13.42 0.10 -17.46
C GLY A 234 -12.08 0.82 -17.56
N GLY A 235 -11.12 0.15 -18.17
CA GLY A 235 -9.74 0.63 -18.31
C GLY A 235 -9.60 1.93 -19.10
N ALA A 236 -10.45 2.16 -20.11
CA ALA A 236 -10.45 3.40 -20.88
C ALA A 236 -10.78 4.60 -19.99
N GLU A 237 -11.77 4.48 -19.12
CA GLU A 237 -12.18 5.54 -18.20
C GLU A 237 -11.14 5.73 -17.08
N ALA A 238 -10.56 4.66 -16.53
CA ALA A 238 -9.47 4.75 -15.57
C ALA A 238 -8.29 5.56 -16.14
N LEU A 239 -7.90 5.31 -17.39
CA LEU A 239 -6.85 6.07 -18.06
C LEU A 239 -7.23 7.54 -18.33
N ARG A 240 -8.51 7.83 -18.62
CA ARG A 240 -9.02 9.19 -18.81
C ARG A 240 -8.93 10.00 -17.50
N ILE A 241 -9.31 9.40 -16.38
CA ILE A 241 -9.23 10.03 -15.06
C ILE A 241 -7.78 10.41 -14.74
N ILE A 242 -6.83 9.49 -15.00
CA ILE A 242 -5.40 9.73 -14.78
C ILE A 242 -4.89 10.86 -15.67
N ALA A 243 -5.25 10.85 -16.96
CA ALA A 243 -4.81 11.88 -17.91
C ALA A 243 -5.36 13.27 -17.60
N GLY A 244 -6.55 13.37 -17.00
CA GLY A 244 -7.15 14.65 -16.64
C GLY A 244 -6.48 15.36 -15.45
N ARG A 245 -5.51 14.73 -14.79
CA ARG A 245 -4.73 15.32 -13.69
C ARG A 245 -3.26 15.60 -14.06
N SER A 246 -2.84 15.21 -15.25
CA SER A 246 -1.47 15.38 -15.77
C SER A 246 -1.26 16.76 -16.34
#